data_3a7b36d91001182b5152e000fe3286c8
#
_entry.id   3a7b36d91001182b5152e000fe3286c8
#
_cell.length_a   1.000
_cell.length_b   1.000
_cell.length_c   1.000
_cell.angle_alpha   90.00
_cell.angle_beta   90.00
_cell.angle_gamma   90.00
#
_symmetry.space_group_name_H-M   'P 1'
#
loop_
_entity.id
_entity.type
_entity.pdbx_description
1 polymer ?
#
loop_
_entity_poly.entity_id
_entity_poly.type
_entity_poly.pdbx_seq_one_letter_code
_entity_poly.pdbx_strand_id
1 'polypeptide(L)'
;MKVTAIVCGRRNQYTERAARAALKAAKDEGAEVTLINLMDLNIKPCINCQACVRAMRDPDFKGKCPLGQDDMEWLDDQMLSSDGLLFVAPMFENAAPGVYKVMCDRLGPSHDVTFLKEAYDRRMAKGEDPKIDTRFFRARAVAFIGHGGSEWSYLSYPSLAVPAISMGMTIVDYVRLDWNNTLILDDARMERVRQCGAHLAKMAALPDQERSYIGPEGVCPACHCDVVRVDPETGGVECALCGVKGKLENGRVMMDPESVKLSHIFEAGRQKHMADLKNNGRARAGLDQAEIQRRTKPLLEEIPTLKPHRS
;
A
#
# COMPACT_ATOMS: atom_id res chain seq x y z
N MET A 1 22.76 1.40 -3.59
CA MET A 1 21.42 1.41 -2.98
C MET A 1 20.64 2.56 -3.58
N LYS A 2 19.41 2.29 -4.02
CA LYS A 2 18.51 3.27 -4.67
C LYS A 2 17.29 3.55 -3.79
N VAL A 3 17.00 4.84 -3.56
CA VAL A 3 15.80 5.31 -2.83
C VAL A 3 14.95 6.15 -3.78
N THR A 4 13.70 5.75 -3.97
CA THR A 4 12.75 6.47 -4.82
C THR A 4 11.61 7.07 -3.99
N ALA A 5 11.40 8.38 -4.11
CA ALA A 5 10.23 9.04 -3.56
C ALA A 5 9.10 9.08 -4.61
N ILE A 6 7.90 8.65 -4.19
CA ILE A 6 6.66 8.75 -4.96
C ILE A 6 5.78 9.78 -4.26
N VAL A 7 5.51 10.88 -4.95
CA VAL A 7 4.76 12.00 -4.42
C VAL A 7 3.47 12.22 -5.18
N CYS A 8 2.46 12.78 -4.54
CA CYS A 8 1.25 13.23 -5.20
C CYS A 8 0.89 14.64 -4.74
N GLY A 9 1.15 15.63 -5.56
CA GLY A 9 0.92 17.03 -5.22
C GLY A 9 1.45 17.97 -6.30
N ARG A 10 1.13 19.25 -6.17
CA ARG A 10 1.63 20.27 -7.09
C ARG A 10 3.16 20.37 -7.01
N ARG A 11 3.79 20.54 -8.17
CA ARG A 11 5.23 20.74 -8.29
C ARG A 11 5.70 21.92 -7.45
N ASN A 12 6.88 21.80 -6.84
CA ASN A 12 7.53 22.81 -6.01
C ASN A 12 6.71 23.30 -4.80
N GLN A 13 5.68 22.55 -4.38
CA GLN A 13 4.89 22.84 -3.19
C GLN A 13 5.28 21.92 -2.01
N TYR A 14 4.53 22.00 -0.92
CA TYR A 14 4.86 21.36 0.38
C TYR A 14 5.21 19.88 0.27
N THR A 15 4.43 19.09 -0.48
CA THR A 15 4.65 17.65 -0.68
C THR A 15 6.02 17.38 -1.30
N GLU A 16 6.30 18.07 -2.41
CA GLU A 16 7.55 17.85 -3.15
C GLU A 16 8.75 18.39 -2.37
N ARG A 17 8.61 19.51 -1.65
CA ARG A 17 9.68 20.07 -0.82
C ARG A 17 10.06 19.13 0.33
N ALA A 18 9.07 18.54 1.00
CA ALA A 18 9.30 17.53 2.02
C ALA A 18 10.01 16.29 1.44
N ALA A 19 9.53 15.78 0.31
CA ALA A 19 10.17 14.64 -0.37
C ALA A 19 11.63 14.94 -0.76
N ARG A 20 11.90 16.12 -1.33
CA ARG A 20 13.26 16.54 -1.72
C ARG A 20 14.18 16.69 -0.51
N ALA A 21 13.70 17.18 0.61
CA ALA A 21 14.49 17.29 1.84
C ALA A 21 14.85 15.90 2.40
N ALA A 22 13.90 14.96 2.41
CA ALA A 22 14.17 13.58 2.79
C ALA A 22 15.14 12.89 1.82
N LEU A 23 14.92 13.04 0.50
CA LEU A 23 15.83 12.49 -0.52
C LEU A 23 17.24 13.08 -0.45
N LYS A 24 17.35 14.39 -0.13
CA LYS A 24 18.68 14.98 0.07
C LYS A 24 19.41 14.30 1.22
N ALA A 25 18.75 14.09 2.34
CA ALA A 25 19.35 13.38 3.48
C ALA A 25 19.66 11.91 3.13
N ALA A 26 18.81 11.23 2.36
CA ALA A 26 19.12 9.89 1.86
C ALA A 26 20.33 9.87 0.94
N LYS A 27 20.50 10.90 0.10
CA LYS A 27 21.67 11.06 -0.77
C LYS A 27 22.95 11.30 0.04
N ASP A 28 22.86 12.07 1.12
CA ASP A 28 23.98 12.32 2.03
C ASP A 28 24.43 11.03 2.76
N GLU A 29 23.53 10.04 2.92
CA GLU A 29 23.83 8.66 3.37
C GLU A 29 24.31 7.73 2.21
N GLY A 30 24.59 8.28 1.03
CA GLY A 30 25.14 7.53 -0.11
C GLY A 30 24.12 6.87 -1.04
N ALA A 31 22.83 7.18 -0.93
CA ALA A 31 21.82 6.63 -1.83
C ALA A 31 21.82 7.32 -3.20
N GLU A 32 21.62 6.56 -4.26
CA GLU A 32 21.08 7.08 -5.51
C GLU A 32 19.61 7.43 -5.29
N VAL A 33 19.18 8.65 -5.64
CA VAL A 33 17.84 9.13 -5.33
C VAL A 33 17.05 9.52 -6.56
N THR A 34 15.76 9.18 -6.57
CA THR A 34 14.82 9.53 -7.64
C THR A 34 13.54 10.08 -7.04
N LEU A 35 12.91 11.07 -7.70
CA LEU A 35 11.60 11.58 -7.33
C LEU A 35 10.64 11.42 -8.51
N ILE A 36 9.48 10.82 -8.25
CA ILE A 36 8.40 10.60 -9.20
C ILE A 36 7.15 11.29 -8.66
N ASN A 37 6.53 12.15 -9.45
CA ASN A 37 5.24 12.76 -9.09
C ASN A 37 4.10 12.08 -9.84
N LEU A 38 3.16 11.47 -9.11
CA LEU A 38 2.00 10.79 -9.67
C LEU A 38 1.10 11.73 -10.51
N MET A 39 1.17 13.04 -10.25
CA MET A 39 0.43 14.02 -11.04
C MET A 39 0.97 14.17 -12.47
N ASP A 40 2.17 13.70 -12.75
CA ASP A 40 2.79 13.72 -14.07
C ASP A 40 2.50 12.44 -14.87
N LEU A 41 1.88 11.43 -14.25
CA LEU A 41 1.63 10.13 -14.82
C LEU A 41 0.16 9.98 -15.24
N ASN A 42 -0.04 9.25 -16.33
CA ASN A 42 -1.36 8.82 -16.77
C ASN A 42 -1.61 7.39 -16.27
N ILE A 43 -2.17 7.25 -15.06
CA ILE A 43 -2.54 5.95 -14.49
C ILE A 43 -4.06 5.82 -14.51
N LYS A 44 -4.57 4.82 -15.22
CA LYS A 44 -6.00 4.54 -15.30
C LYS A 44 -6.50 3.88 -14.02
N PRO A 45 -7.71 4.22 -13.53
CA PRO A 45 -8.30 3.55 -12.38
C PRO A 45 -8.47 2.04 -12.60
N CYS A 46 -8.34 1.26 -11.53
CA CYS A 46 -8.71 -0.16 -11.56
C CYS A 46 -10.23 -0.28 -11.76
N ILE A 47 -10.65 -1.02 -12.78
CA ILE A 47 -12.07 -1.25 -13.10
C ILE A 47 -12.59 -2.59 -12.56
N ASN A 48 -11.86 -3.23 -11.65
CA ASN A 48 -12.21 -4.54 -11.08
C ASN A 48 -12.48 -5.64 -12.15
N CYS A 49 -11.78 -5.61 -13.28
CA CYS A 49 -11.95 -6.58 -14.36
C CYS A 49 -11.44 -7.99 -14.01
N GLN A 50 -10.71 -8.13 -12.90
CA GLN A 50 -10.07 -9.39 -12.42
C GLN A 50 -9.14 -10.05 -13.46
N ALA A 51 -8.69 -9.32 -14.46
CA ALA A 51 -7.79 -9.85 -15.49
C ALA A 51 -6.45 -10.31 -14.89
N CYS A 52 -5.91 -9.57 -13.92
CA CYS A 52 -4.70 -9.96 -13.19
C CYS A 52 -4.86 -11.28 -12.42
N VAL A 53 -6.02 -11.51 -11.79
CA VAL A 53 -6.32 -12.76 -11.07
C VAL A 53 -6.40 -13.95 -12.04
N ARG A 54 -7.04 -13.76 -13.19
CA ARG A 54 -7.09 -14.80 -14.24
C ARG A 54 -5.71 -15.07 -14.84
N ALA A 55 -4.95 -13.99 -15.07
CA ALA A 55 -3.62 -14.08 -15.66
C ALA A 55 -2.61 -14.83 -14.78
N MET A 56 -2.82 -14.93 -13.46
CA MET A 56 -1.97 -15.75 -12.59
C MET A 56 -1.94 -17.24 -12.99
N ARG A 57 -2.91 -17.70 -13.79
CA ARG A 57 -2.95 -19.06 -14.35
C ARG A 57 -2.21 -19.18 -15.68
N ASP A 58 -1.96 -18.05 -16.35
CA ASP A 58 -1.26 -17.97 -17.62
C ASP A 58 0.25 -18.13 -17.39
N PRO A 59 0.94 -19.06 -18.04
CA PRO A 59 2.38 -19.27 -17.90
C PRO A 59 3.21 -18.03 -18.29
N ASP A 60 2.71 -17.18 -19.18
CA ASP A 60 3.40 -15.96 -19.64
C ASP A 60 3.14 -14.73 -18.78
N PHE A 61 2.33 -14.85 -17.73
CA PHE A 61 2.05 -13.73 -16.81
C PHE A 61 3.29 -13.30 -16.02
N LYS A 62 3.65 -12.03 -16.13
CA LYS A 62 4.87 -11.43 -15.55
C LYS A 62 4.69 -10.79 -14.18
N GLY A 63 3.48 -10.81 -13.61
CA GLY A 63 3.19 -10.15 -12.33
C GLY A 63 2.79 -8.68 -12.48
N LYS A 64 2.27 -8.28 -13.64
CA LYS A 64 1.84 -6.88 -13.89
C LYS A 64 0.35 -6.79 -14.21
N CYS A 65 -0.24 -5.61 -13.98
CA CYS A 65 -1.64 -5.39 -14.35
C CYS A 65 -1.81 -5.48 -15.89
N PRO A 66 -2.64 -6.40 -16.42
CA PRO A 66 -2.77 -6.56 -17.85
C PRO A 66 -3.61 -5.49 -18.56
N LEU A 67 -4.13 -4.48 -17.82
CA LEU A 67 -4.87 -3.37 -18.44
C LEU A 67 -4.02 -2.54 -19.40
N GLY A 68 -2.68 -2.56 -19.28
CA GLY A 68 -1.72 -2.00 -20.24
C GLY A 68 -2.01 -0.57 -20.73
N GLN A 69 -1.11 0.03 -21.50
CA GLN A 69 -1.28 1.31 -22.18
C GLN A 69 -1.49 2.51 -21.25
N ASP A 70 -0.83 2.50 -20.10
CA ASP A 70 -0.68 3.66 -19.20
C ASP A 70 0.69 3.60 -18.51
N ASP A 71 0.99 4.60 -17.67
CA ASP A 71 2.31 4.71 -17.05
C ASP A 71 2.51 3.77 -15.85
N MET A 72 1.54 2.89 -15.54
CA MET A 72 1.64 2.00 -14.37
C MET A 72 2.79 1.00 -14.50
N GLU A 73 3.02 0.42 -15.70
CA GLU A 73 4.11 -0.52 -15.89
C GLU A 73 5.49 0.13 -15.71
N TRP A 74 5.64 1.38 -16.17
CA TRP A 74 6.85 2.14 -15.92
C TRP A 74 7.05 2.45 -14.44
N LEU A 75 5.98 2.85 -13.73
CA LEU A 75 6.01 3.11 -12.29
C LEU A 75 6.39 1.85 -11.50
N ASP A 76 5.82 0.70 -11.88
CA ASP A 76 6.16 -0.59 -11.29
C ASP A 76 7.66 -0.89 -11.41
N ASP A 77 8.22 -0.67 -12.60
CA ASP A 77 9.65 -0.90 -12.82
C ASP A 77 10.52 0.01 -11.94
N GLN A 78 10.13 1.26 -11.77
CA GLN A 78 10.83 2.18 -10.86
C GLN A 78 10.75 1.72 -9.40
N MET A 79 9.57 1.28 -8.94
CA MET A 79 9.39 0.75 -7.58
C MET A 79 10.18 -0.54 -7.37
N LEU A 80 10.11 -1.47 -8.32
CA LEU A 80 10.81 -2.75 -8.25
C LEU A 80 12.34 -2.61 -8.31
N SER A 81 12.83 -1.57 -8.96
CA SER A 81 14.28 -1.27 -9.06
C SER A 81 14.83 -0.56 -7.82
N SER A 82 13.98 -0.14 -6.88
CA SER A 82 14.39 0.59 -5.68
C SER A 82 14.61 -0.35 -4.50
N ASP A 83 15.57 0.00 -3.62
CA ASP A 83 15.82 -0.68 -2.34
C ASP A 83 14.97 -0.07 -1.22
N GLY A 84 14.72 1.24 -1.30
CA GLY A 84 13.85 1.98 -0.39
C GLY A 84 12.81 2.80 -1.15
N LEU A 85 11.59 2.87 -0.63
CA LEU A 85 10.49 3.67 -1.17
C LEU A 85 10.02 4.70 -0.13
N LEU A 86 9.87 5.95 -0.56
CA LEU A 86 9.30 7.02 0.24
C LEU A 86 7.99 7.50 -0.41
N PHE A 87 6.87 7.29 0.26
CA PHE A 87 5.58 7.84 -0.20
C PHE A 87 5.27 9.13 0.55
N VAL A 88 5.01 10.21 -0.21
CA VAL A 88 4.69 11.53 0.36
C VAL A 88 3.41 12.06 -0.26
N ALA A 89 2.39 12.30 0.57
CA ALA A 89 1.10 12.76 0.09
C ALA A 89 0.47 13.83 0.99
N PRO A 90 -0.27 14.80 0.38
CA PRO A 90 -1.16 15.65 1.14
C PRO A 90 -2.38 14.84 1.59
N MET A 91 -3.02 15.28 2.67
CA MET A 91 -4.30 14.73 3.09
C MET A 91 -5.44 15.62 2.58
N PHE A 92 -6.36 15.01 1.84
CA PHE A 92 -7.61 15.61 1.41
C PHE A 92 -8.75 14.77 1.98
N GLU A 93 -9.76 15.43 2.58
CA GLU A 93 -10.87 14.73 3.22
C GLU A 93 -10.36 13.60 4.15
N ASN A 94 -9.41 13.97 5.02
CA ASN A 94 -8.84 13.11 6.07
C ASN A 94 -7.98 11.91 5.58
N ALA A 95 -7.77 11.72 4.28
CA ALA A 95 -7.05 10.57 3.73
C ALA A 95 -6.11 10.98 2.58
N ALA A 96 -5.30 10.05 2.09
CA ALA A 96 -4.48 10.24 0.91
C ALA A 96 -5.36 10.56 -0.32
N PRO A 97 -4.90 11.40 -1.26
CA PRO A 97 -5.72 11.88 -2.38
C PRO A 97 -6.05 10.78 -3.38
N GLY A 98 -7.10 11.00 -4.18
CA GLY A 98 -7.61 10.04 -5.15
C GLY A 98 -6.56 9.50 -6.12
N VAL A 99 -5.61 10.34 -6.58
CA VAL A 99 -4.52 9.91 -7.46
C VAL A 99 -3.62 8.85 -6.80
N TYR A 100 -3.37 8.97 -5.49
CA TYR A 100 -2.65 7.97 -4.72
C TYR A 100 -3.44 6.65 -4.63
N LYS A 101 -4.74 6.75 -4.37
CA LYS A 101 -5.63 5.58 -4.29
C LYS A 101 -5.72 4.86 -5.64
N VAL A 102 -5.74 5.58 -6.75
CA VAL A 102 -5.70 5.00 -8.10
C VAL A 102 -4.47 4.12 -8.30
N MET A 103 -3.28 4.59 -7.88
CA MET A 103 -2.06 3.79 -7.88
C MET A 103 -2.22 2.54 -6.98
N CYS A 104 -2.67 2.72 -5.74
CA CYS A 104 -2.82 1.60 -4.78
C CYS A 104 -3.78 0.51 -5.32
N ASP A 105 -4.90 0.89 -5.94
CA ASP A 105 -5.86 -0.05 -6.50
C ASP A 105 -5.27 -0.87 -7.67
N ARG A 106 -4.29 -0.32 -8.38
CA ARG A 106 -3.57 -1.00 -9.46
C ARG A 106 -2.47 -1.93 -8.93
N LEU A 107 -2.00 -1.71 -7.70
CA LEU A 107 -1.07 -2.61 -7.02
C LEU A 107 -1.74 -3.89 -6.51
N GLY A 108 -3.05 -3.97 -6.39
CA GLY A 108 -3.84 -5.11 -5.89
C GLY A 108 -3.30 -6.51 -6.27
N PRO A 109 -4.11 -7.44 -6.74
CA PRO A 109 -3.64 -8.83 -6.92
C PRO A 109 -2.42 -9.01 -7.83
N SER A 110 -2.17 -8.07 -8.77
CA SER A 110 -1.02 -8.13 -9.68
C SER A 110 0.33 -7.88 -9.02
N HIS A 111 0.34 -7.31 -7.80
CA HIS A 111 1.56 -6.98 -7.04
C HIS A 111 1.55 -7.62 -5.66
N ASP A 112 0.53 -8.41 -5.33
CA ASP A 112 0.51 -9.14 -4.07
C ASP A 112 1.60 -10.22 -4.10
N VAL A 113 2.63 -9.98 -3.30
CA VAL A 113 3.83 -10.81 -3.24
C VAL A 113 3.51 -12.26 -2.91
N THR A 114 2.48 -12.53 -2.10
CA THR A 114 2.09 -13.88 -1.69
C THR A 114 1.45 -14.66 -2.84
N PHE A 115 0.54 -14.02 -3.58
CA PHE A 115 -0.07 -14.64 -4.76
C PHE A 115 0.93 -14.85 -5.89
N LEU A 116 1.83 -13.86 -6.11
CA LEU A 116 2.88 -13.98 -7.12
C LEU A 116 3.87 -15.09 -6.77
N LYS A 117 4.28 -15.18 -5.49
CA LYS A 117 5.20 -16.23 -5.02
C LYS A 117 4.59 -17.63 -5.20
N GLU A 118 3.32 -17.80 -4.84
CA GLU A 118 2.63 -19.08 -5.06
C GLU A 118 2.54 -19.44 -6.54
N ALA A 119 2.23 -18.47 -7.40
CA ALA A 119 2.17 -18.70 -8.85
C ALA A 119 3.56 -19.06 -9.41
N TYR A 120 4.60 -18.40 -8.94
CA TYR A 120 5.99 -18.67 -9.27
C TYR A 120 6.40 -20.10 -8.87
N ASP A 121 6.21 -20.45 -7.59
CA ASP A 121 6.61 -21.76 -7.05
C ASP A 121 5.85 -22.92 -7.72
N ARG A 122 4.57 -22.72 -8.02
CA ARG A 122 3.75 -23.71 -8.73
C ARG A 122 4.29 -24.00 -10.13
N ARG A 123 4.78 -22.99 -10.85
CA ARG A 123 5.39 -23.15 -12.18
C ARG A 123 6.73 -23.86 -12.09
N MET A 124 7.57 -23.43 -11.15
CA MET A 124 8.85 -24.10 -10.88
C MET A 124 8.67 -25.59 -10.58
N ALA A 125 7.69 -25.95 -9.76
CA ALA A 125 7.39 -27.32 -9.40
C ALA A 125 6.94 -28.19 -10.60
N LYS A 126 6.43 -27.55 -11.68
CA LYS A 126 6.07 -28.21 -12.93
C LYS A 126 7.20 -28.24 -13.96
N GLY A 127 8.35 -27.67 -13.66
CA GLY A 127 9.45 -27.48 -14.63
C GLY A 127 9.18 -26.41 -15.69
N GLU A 128 8.20 -25.53 -15.46
CA GLU A 128 7.88 -24.39 -16.32
C GLU A 128 8.79 -23.21 -15.96
N ASP A 129 9.15 -22.34 -16.94
CA ASP A 129 9.83 -21.08 -16.70
C ASP A 129 8.83 -20.06 -16.13
N PRO A 130 8.95 -19.67 -14.84
CA PRO A 130 8.05 -18.69 -14.26
C PRO A 130 8.42 -17.30 -14.76
N LYS A 131 7.68 -16.71 -15.67
CA LYS A 131 7.93 -15.37 -16.24
C LYS A 131 7.75 -14.22 -15.23
N ILE A 132 7.35 -14.51 -13.98
CA ILE A 132 7.14 -13.51 -12.93
C ILE A 132 8.48 -12.88 -12.56
N ASP A 133 8.53 -11.56 -12.52
CA ASP A 133 9.71 -10.80 -12.17
C ASP A 133 10.10 -11.06 -10.70
N THR A 134 11.27 -11.63 -10.48
CA THR A 134 11.76 -12.00 -9.13
C THR A 134 12.03 -10.81 -8.23
N ARG A 135 12.12 -9.59 -8.79
CA ARG A 135 12.25 -8.36 -8.01
C ARG A 135 11.03 -8.13 -7.08
N PHE A 136 9.85 -8.72 -7.40
CA PHE A 136 8.70 -8.69 -6.48
C PHE A 136 9.00 -9.33 -5.12
N PHE A 137 9.85 -10.33 -5.07
CA PHE A 137 10.15 -11.10 -3.86
C PHE A 137 11.25 -10.49 -2.99
N ARG A 138 11.84 -9.39 -3.44
CA ARG A 138 12.86 -8.67 -2.66
C ARG A 138 12.18 -7.80 -1.61
N ALA A 139 12.51 -8.00 -0.33
CA ALA A 139 12.07 -7.12 0.74
C ALA A 139 12.63 -5.70 0.54
N ARG A 140 11.76 -4.69 0.64
CA ARG A 140 12.10 -3.25 0.52
C ARG A 140 11.79 -2.53 1.80
N ALA A 141 12.62 -1.56 2.16
CA ALA A 141 12.27 -0.61 3.20
C ALA A 141 11.27 0.42 2.66
N VAL A 142 10.29 0.82 3.47
CA VAL A 142 9.34 1.87 3.10
C VAL A 142 9.12 2.86 4.24
N ALA A 143 9.06 4.14 3.90
CA ALA A 143 8.67 5.21 4.80
C ALA A 143 7.55 6.05 4.19
N PHE A 144 6.77 6.70 5.06
CA PHE A 144 5.63 7.50 4.67
C PHE A 144 5.69 8.89 5.29
N ILE A 145 5.33 9.93 4.51
CA ILE A 145 5.12 11.28 5.01
C ILE A 145 3.74 11.74 4.59
N GLY A 146 2.85 11.89 5.57
CA GLY A 146 1.52 12.47 5.38
C GLY A 146 1.48 13.91 5.88
N HIS A 147 0.90 14.84 5.12
CA HIS A 147 0.79 16.22 5.57
C HIS A 147 -0.60 16.79 5.30
N GLY A 148 -1.14 17.52 6.28
CA GLY A 148 -2.45 18.15 6.24
C GLY A 148 -2.40 19.66 6.42
N GLY A 149 -3.44 20.38 5.96
CA GLY A 149 -3.67 21.79 6.26
C GLY A 149 -4.24 22.03 7.65
N SER A 150 -4.61 20.97 8.37
CA SER A 150 -5.14 20.95 9.73
C SER A 150 -4.78 19.65 10.43
N GLU A 151 -5.22 19.49 11.69
CA GLU A 151 -5.14 18.23 12.45
C GLU A 151 -6.10 17.14 11.93
N TRP A 152 -7.03 17.46 11.04
CA TRP A 152 -7.97 16.49 10.47
C TRP A 152 -7.30 15.62 9.40
N SER A 153 -6.45 14.72 9.86
CA SER A 153 -5.63 13.83 9.02
C SER A 153 -5.45 12.43 9.63
N TYR A 154 -6.43 11.96 10.41
CA TYR A 154 -6.32 10.70 11.18
C TYR A 154 -6.17 9.46 10.32
N LEU A 155 -6.75 9.47 9.12
CA LEU A 155 -6.62 8.35 8.17
C LEU A 155 -5.35 8.45 7.30
N SER A 156 -4.47 9.40 7.59
CA SER A 156 -3.22 9.60 6.86
C SER A 156 -2.41 8.30 6.79
N TYR A 157 -2.05 7.74 7.93
CA TYR A 157 -1.21 6.56 7.97
C TYR A 157 -1.85 5.33 7.33
N PRO A 158 -3.07 4.88 7.72
CA PRO A 158 -3.67 3.71 7.09
C PRO A 158 -3.93 3.88 5.60
N SER A 159 -4.22 5.09 5.11
CA SER A 159 -4.42 5.32 3.67
C SER A 159 -3.12 5.33 2.87
N LEU A 160 -2.01 5.76 3.47
CA LEU A 160 -0.69 5.78 2.83
C LEU A 160 -0.01 4.40 2.85
N ALA A 161 -0.15 3.65 3.94
CA ALA A 161 0.62 2.43 4.16
C ALA A 161 0.09 1.18 3.44
N VAL A 162 -1.05 1.27 2.74
CA VAL A 162 -1.65 0.16 1.99
C VAL A 162 -0.64 -0.57 1.06
N PRO A 163 0.23 0.11 0.29
CA PRO A 163 1.18 -0.57 -0.59
C PRO A 163 2.16 -1.48 0.15
N ALA A 164 2.47 -1.18 1.42
CA ALA A 164 3.38 -2.00 2.21
C ALA A 164 2.87 -3.42 2.39
N ILE A 165 1.56 -3.62 2.46
CA ILE A 165 0.93 -4.94 2.64
C ILE A 165 1.06 -5.76 1.36
N SER A 166 0.54 -5.28 0.24
CA SER A 166 0.53 -6.04 -1.01
C SER A 166 1.93 -6.30 -1.56
N MET A 167 2.83 -5.34 -1.43
CA MET A 167 4.22 -5.48 -1.89
C MET A 167 5.16 -6.13 -0.85
N GLY A 168 4.67 -6.49 0.35
CA GLY A 168 5.48 -7.12 1.40
C GLY A 168 6.66 -6.24 1.84
N MET A 169 6.46 -4.93 2.02
CA MET A 169 7.53 -4.00 2.39
C MET A 169 7.64 -3.84 3.91
N THR A 170 8.86 -3.62 4.40
CA THR A 170 9.11 -3.32 5.81
C THR A 170 8.96 -1.83 6.08
N ILE A 171 7.99 -1.47 6.90
CA ILE A 171 7.77 -0.09 7.30
C ILE A 171 8.85 0.33 8.30
N VAL A 172 9.61 1.37 7.98
CA VAL A 172 10.73 1.83 8.80
C VAL A 172 10.49 3.21 9.41
N ASP A 173 9.53 3.97 8.89
CA ASP A 173 9.17 5.27 9.44
C ASP A 173 7.82 5.78 8.95
N TYR A 174 7.18 6.62 9.77
CA TYR A 174 6.04 7.43 9.40
C TYR A 174 6.15 8.83 10.01
N VAL A 175 5.96 9.86 9.19
CA VAL A 175 5.97 11.27 9.60
C VAL A 175 4.61 11.88 9.30
N ARG A 176 3.95 12.43 10.32
CA ARG A 176 2.72 13.21 10.19
C ARG A 176 3.04 14.69 10.37
N LEU A 177 2.61 15.51 9.42
CA LEU A 177 2.87 16.95 9.38
C LEU A 177 1.54 17.70 9.24
N ASP A 178 0.88 17.95 10.37
CA ASP A 178 -0.31 18.80 10.40
C ASP A 178 0.08 20.28 10.31
N TRP A 179 -0.85 21.13 9.87
CA TRP A 179 -0.63 22.59 9.75
C TRP A 179 0.62 22.95 8.93
N ASN A 180 0.73 22.40 7.74
CA ASN A 180 1.95 22.41 6.92
C ASN A 180 2.29 23.72 6.20
N ASN A 181 1.49 24.78 6.35
CA ASN A 181 1.63 26.03 5.58
C ASN A 181 3.00 26.72 5.77
N THR A 182 3.66 26.45 6.88
CA THR A 182 4.99 27.00 7.22
C THR A 182 6.08 25.93 7.27
N LEU A 183 5.83 24.73 6.80
CA LEU A 183 6.74 23.57 6.95
C LEU A 183 8.19 23.90 6.62
N ILE A 184 8.46 24.57 5.51
CA ILE A 184 9.82 24.88 5.05
C ILE A 184 10.56 25.85 5.97
N LEU A 185 9.84 26.60 6.78
CA LEU A 185 10.37 27.56 7.76
C LEU A 185 10.43 26.97 9.18
N ASP A 186 9.96 25.75 9.38
CA ASP A 186 9.96 25.04 10.65
C ASP A 186 11.15 24.08 10.69
N ASP A 187 12.23 24.51 11.30
CA ASP A 187 13.48 23.74 11.33
C ASP A 187 13.32 22.39 12.01
N ALA A 188 12.52 22.28 13.06
CA ALA A 188 12.30 21.02 13.79
C ALA A 188 11.54 20.01 12.94
N ARG A 189 10.47 20.44 12.26
CA ARG A 189 9.72 19.57 11.33
C ARG A 189 10.56 19.19 10.13
N MET A 190 11.32 20.11 9.56
CA MET A 190 12.21 19.82 8.44
C MET A 190 13.34 18.87 8.85
N GLU A 191 13.84 18.98 10.09
CA GLU A 191 14.82 18.02 10.61
C GLU A 191 14.22 16.64 10.77
N ARG A 192 12.97 16.51 11.26
CA ARG A 192 12.26 15.21 11.32
C ARG A 192 12.08 14.60 9.92
N VAL A 193 11.80 15.41 8.91
CA VAL A 193 11.71 14.97 7.51
C VAL A 193 13.07 14.45 6.99
N ARG A 194 14.17 15.15 7.30
CA ARG A 194 15.53 14.70 6.92
C ARG A 194 15.90 13.39 7.61
N GLN A 195 15.61 13.25 8.91
CA GLN A 195 15.82 12.01 9.66
C GLN A 195 15.07 10.83 9.03
N CYS A 196 13.84 11.03 8.58
CA CYS A 196 13.09 10.00 7.85
C CYS A 196 13.83 9.54 6.60
N GLY A 197 14.33 10.47 5.80
CA GLY A 197 15.07 10.15 4.57
C GLY A 197 16.40 9.43 4.85
N ALA A 198 17.18 9.94 5.80
CA ALA A 198 18.44 9.32 6.21
C ALA A 198 18.23 7.90 6.78
N HIS A 199 17.21 7.74 7.65
CA HIS A 199 16.89 6.43 8.21
C HIS A 199 16.42 5.45 7.15
N LEU A 200 15.53 5.87 6.23
CA LEU A 200 15.09 5.04 5.11
C LEU A 200 16.30 4.53 4.29
N ALA A 201 17.27 5.39 3.99
CA ALA A 201 18.47 5.00 3.27
C ALA A 201 19.27 3.94 4.04
N LYS A 202 19.51 4.15 5.34
CA LYS A 202 20.19 3.17 6.20
C LYS A 202 19.47 1.82 6.21
N MET A 203 18.16 1.83 6.39
CA MET A 203 17.34 0.60 6.44
C MET A 203 17.27 -0.09 5.08
N ALA A 204 17.26 0.66 3.99
CA ALA A 204 17.27 0.10 2.64
C ALA A 204 18.56 -0.66 2.31
N ALA A 205 19.67 -0.35 2.97
CA ALA A 205 20.93 -1.06 2.85
C ALA A 205 21.03 -2.35 3.68
N LEU A 206 20.11 -2.55 4.63
CA LEU A 206 20.16 -3.67 5.57
C LEU A 206 19.26 -4.84 5.13
N PRO A 207 19.60 -6.08 5.53
CA PRO A 207 18.67 -7.21 5.47
C PRO A 207 17.38 -6.90 6.23
N ASP A 208 16.26 -7.50 5.80
CA ASP A 208 14.92 -7.20 6.33
C ASP A 208 14.83 -7.34 7.86
N GLN A 209 15.40 -8.39 8.41
CA GLN A 209 15.40 -8.69 9.85
C GLN A 209 16.23 -7.72 10.73
N GLU A 210 17.07 -6.89 10.11
CA GLU A 210 17.90 -5.90 10.81
C GLU A 210 17.31 -4.48 10.75
N ARG A 211 16.18 -4.32 10.04
CA ARG A 211 15.51 -3.04 9.90
C ARG A 211 14.77 -2.66 11.15
N SER A 212 14.82 -1.39 11.50
CA SER A 212 14.13 -0.83 12.68
C SER A 212 13.16 0.28 12.28
N TYR A 213 12.15 0.47 13.10
CA TYR A 213 11.17 1.55 12.98
C TYR A 213 11.52 2.69 13.94
N ILE A 214 11.44 3.94 13.46
CA ILE A 214 11.70 5.14 14.28
C ILE A 214 10.51 6.13 14.32
N GLY A 215 9.41 5.80 13.68
CA GLY A 215 8.20 6.62 13.69
C GLY A 215 7.49 6.61 15.05
N PRO A 216 6.36 7.32 15.19
CA PRO A 216 5.54 7.26 16.38
C PRO A 216 5.06 5.83 16.65
N GLU A 217 5.15 5.40 17.90
CA GLU A 217 4.53 4.13 18.31
C GLU A 217 3.01 4.27 18.25
N GLY A 218 2.37 3.41 17.45
CA GLY A 218 0.92 3.29 17.39
C GLY A 218 0.41 2.23 18.36
N VAL A 219 -0.90 2.02 18.35
CA VAL A 219 -1.54 0.97 19.17
C VAL A 219 -1.31 -0.44 18.61
N CYS A 220 -1.01 -0.57 17.33
CA CYS A 220 -0.73 -1.86 16.69
C CYS A 220 0.77 -2.16 16.67
N PRO A 221 1.26 -3.18 17.37
CA PRO A 221 2.69 -3.49 17.43
C PRO A 221 3.24 -4.10 16.13
N ALA A 222 2.37 -4.53 15.21
CA ALA A 222 2.81 -5.12 13.94
C ALA A 222 3.08 -4.07 12.86
N CYS A 223 2.23 -3.05 12.75
CA CYS A 223 2.31 -2.05 11.67
C CYS A 223 2.36 -0.60 12.16
N HIS A 224 2.42 -0.38 13.47
CA HIS A 224 2.49 0.93 14.14
C HIS A 224 1.28 1.86 13.85
N CYS A 225 0.15 1.32 13.36
CA CYS A 225 -1.06 2.09 13.15
C CYS A 225 -1.74 2.43 14.47
N ASP A 226 -2.19 3.67 14.61
CA ASP A 226 -2.92 4.19 15.78
C ASP A 226 -4.45 4.19 15.59
N VAL A 227 -4.93 3.80 14.41
CA VAL A 227 -6.37 3.74 14.10
C VAL A 227 -6.88 2.31 14.24
N VAL A 228 -7.93 2.15 15.04
CA VAL A 228 -8.60 0.88 15.26
C VAL A 228 -10.12 0.99 15.08
N ARG A 229 -10.73 -0.07 14.58
CA ARG A 229 -12.18 -0.26 14.67
C ARG A 229 -12.50 -0.87 16.03
N VAL A 230 -13.50 -0.35 16.69
CA VAL A 230 -14.04 -0.91 17.95
C VAL A 230 -15.40 -1.52 17.69
N ASP A 231 -15.63 -2.71 18.17
CA ASP A 231 -16.95 -3.33 18.27
C ASP A 231 -17.58 -2.90 19.61
N PRO A 232 -18.66 -2.10 19.60
CA PRO A 232 -19.23 -1.56 20.83
C PRO A 232 -19.93 -2.61 21.70
N GLU A 233 -20.34 -3.75 21.14
CA GLU A 233 -21.04 -4.81 21.89
C GLU A 233 -20.06 -5.72 22.64
N THR A 234 -18.93 -6.02 22.04
CA THR A 234 -17.97 -6.98 22.57
C THR A 234 -16.70 -6.36 23.15
N GLY A 235 -16.46 -5.07 22.86
CA GLY A 235 -15.17 -4.41 23.15
C GLY A 235 -14.03 -4.92 22.28
N GLY A 236 -14.33 -5.73 21.25
CA GLY A 236 -13.35 -6.19 20.28
C GLY A 236 -12.73 -5.03 19.51
N VAL A 237 -11.44 -5.07 19.25
CA VAL A 237 -10.74 -4.08 18.41
C VAL A 237 -10.05 -4.76 17.24
N GLU A 238 -9.92 -4.02 16.14
CA GLU A 238 -9.22 -4.48 14.95
C GLU A 238 -8.41 -3.33 14.35
N CYS A 239 -7.13 -3.56 14.06
CA CYS A 239 -6.29 -2.57 13.42
C CYS A 239 -6.80 -2.23 12.03
N ALA A 240 -7.01 -0.93 11.75
CA ALA A 240 -7.56 -0.45 10.49
C ALA A 240 -6.65 -0.69 9.27
N LEU A 241 -5.35 -0.92 9.48
CA LEU A 241 -4.40 -1.18 8.39
C LEU A 241 -4.17 -2.68 8.17
N CYS A 242 -3.79 -3.43 9.22
CA CYS A 242 -3.25 -4.77 9.04
C CYS A 242 -4.12 -5.91 9.60
N GLY A 243 -5.30 -5.58 10.16
CA GLY A 243 -6.28 -6.55 10.62
C GLY A 243 -5.93 -7.27 11.92
N VAL A 244 -4.90 -6.85 12.65
CA VAL A 244 -4.59 -7.40 13.99
C VAL A 244 -5.76 -7.14 14.92
N LYS A 245 -6.21 -8.17 15.62
CA LYS A 245 -7.33 -8.13 16.56
C LYS A 245 -6.85 -8.00 18.01
N GLY A 246 -7.74 -7.52 18.85
CA GLY A 246 -7.52 -7.36 20.28
C GLY A 246 -8.80 -7.00 21.00
N LYS A 247 -8.68 -6.35 22.14
CA LYS A 247 -9.79 -5.90 22.98
C LYS A 247 -9.53 -4.51 23.55
N LEU A 248 -10.60 -3.80 23.85
CA LEU A 248 -10.59 -2.59 24.67
C LEU A 248 -10.84 -3.00 26.13
N GLU A 249 -9.82 -2.90 26.97
CA GLU A 249 -9.88 -3.26 28.37
C GLU A 249 -9.46 -2.07 29.23
N ASN A 250 -10.31 -1.66 30.17
CA ASN A 250 -10.04 -0.52 31.07
C ASN A 250 -9.62 0.76 30.32
N GLY A 251 -10.23 1.04 29.16
CA GLY A 251 -9.91 2.20 28.33
C GLY A 251 -8.58 2.10 27.55
N ARG A 252 -7.96 0.92 27.52
CA ARG A 252 -6.72 0.68 26.77
C ARG A 252 -6.96 -0.38 25.68
N VAL A 253 -6.34 -0.17 24.54
CA VAL A 253 -6.30 -1.15 23.45
C VAL A 253 -5.22 -2.17 23.76
N MET A 254 -5.62 -3.43 23.88
CA MET A 254 -4.75 -4.59 24.10
C MET A 254 -4.81 -5.48 22.87
N MET A 255 -3.75 -5.48 22.05
CA MET A 255 -3.66 -6.35 20.87
C MET A 255 -3.31 -7.78 21.28
N ASP A 256 -4.02 -8.76 20.68
CA ASP A 256 -3.78 -10.18 20.92
C ASP A 256 -2.44 -10.61 20.29
N PRO A 257 -1.48 -11.13 21.06
CA PRO A 257 -0.17 -11.56 20.56
C PRO A 257 -0.25 -12.63 19.45
N GLU A 258 -1.24 -13.53 19.49
CA GLU A 258 -1.41 -14.52 18.42
C GLU A 258 -1.96 -13.88 17.15
N SER A 259 -2.85 -12.89 17.28
CA SER A 259 -3.32 -12.11 16.14
C SER A 259 -2.20 -11.25 15.53
N VAL A 260 -1.28 -10.74 16.34
CA VAL A 260 -0.11 -10.00 15.84
C VAL A 260 0.71 -10.82 14.86
N LYS A 261 0.95 -12.10 15.14
CA LYS A 261 1.66 -13.03 14.25
C LYS A 261 0.96 -13.21 12.89
N LEU A 262 -0.35 -13.01 12.85
CA LEU A 262 -1.20 -13.12 11.67
C LEU A 262 -1.55 -11.75 11.06
N SER A 263 -0.83 -10.71 11.40
CA SER A 263 -0.93 -9.39 10.74
C SER A 263 -0.70 -9.52 9.25
N HIS A 264 -1.50 -8.82 8.43
CA HIS A 264 -1.32 -8.80 6.97
C HIS A 264 0.02 -8.16 6.55
N ILE A 265 0.72 -7.45 7.43
CA ILE A 265 2.07 -6.95 7.13
C ILE A 265 3.09 -8.09 7.08
N PHE A 266 2.84 -9.20 7.77
CA PHE A 266 3.70 -10.38 7.79
C PHE A 266 3.25 -11.44 6.78
N GLU A 267 4.18 -12.27 6.35
CA GLU A 267 3.91 -13.33 5.38
C GLU A 267 2.82 -14.30 5.84
N ALA A 268 2.85 -14.74 7.10
CA ALA A 268 1.85 -15.66 7.66
C ALA A 268 0.42 -15.11 7.57
N GLY A 269 0.23 -13.82 7.85
CA GLY A 269 -1.07 -13.15 7.72
C GLY A 269 -1.54 -13.03 6.27
N ARG A 270 -0.64 -12.70 5.35
CA ARG A 270 -0.94 -12.65 3.91
C ARG A 270 -1.27 -14.04 3.35
N GLN A 271 -0.56 -15.08 3.78
CA GLN A 271 -0.87 -16.48 3.39
C GLN A 271 -2.25 -16.90 3.89
N LYS A 272 -2.60 -16.57 5.15
CA LYS A 272 -3.93 -16.82 5.70
C LYS A 272 -5.00 -16.08 4.86
N HIS A 273 -4.80 -14.80 4.59
CA HIS A 273 -5.71 -14.00 3.76
C HIS A 273 -5.89 -14.59 2.36
N MET A 274 -4.82 -15.02 1.71
CA MET A 274 -4.88 -15.71 0.42
C MET A 274 -5.71 -16.99 0.50
N ALA A 275 -5.56 -17.79 1.57
CA ALA A 275 -6.34 -19.00 1.77
C ALA A 275 -7.84 -18.69 1.94
N ASP A 276 -8.18 -17.66 2.71
CA ASP A 276 -9.57 -17.20 2.91
C ASP A 276 -10.19 -16.72 1.58
N LEU A 277 -9.45 -15.97 0.76
CA LEU A 277 -9.92 -15.54 -0.57
C LEU A 277 -10.14 -16.73 -1.53
N LYS A 278 -9.27 -17.74 -1.51
CA LYS A 278 -9.44 -18.96 -2.32
C LYS A 278 -10.67 -19.75 -1.91
N ASN A 279 -10.91 -19.88 -0.60
CA ASN A 279 -12.09 -20.57 -0.07
C ASN A 279 -13.38 -19.83 -0.47
N ASN A 280 -13.41 -18.50 -0.33
CA ASN A 280 -14.53 -17.68 -0.80
C ASN A 280 -14.74 -17.81 -2.31
N GLY A 281 -13.67 -17.83 -3.11
CA GLY A 281 -13.74 -18.05 -4.54
C GLY A 281 -14.37 -19.42 -4.93
N ARG A 282 -14.04 -20.49 -4.18
CA ARG A 282 -14.65 -21.81 -4.36
C ARG A 282 -16.15 -21.81 -4.01
N ALA A 283 -16.51 -21.19 -2.88
CA ALA A 283 -17.91 -21.05 -2.49
C ALA A 283 -18.70 -20.30 -3.57
N ARG A 284 -18.16 -19.20 -4.09
CA ARG A 284 -18.77 -18.42 -5.18
C ARG A 284 -18.92 -19.20 -6.48
N ALA A 285 -17.99 -20.09 -6.82
CA ALA A 285 -18.06 -20.92 -8.02
C ALA A 285 -19.20 -21.96 -7.96
N GLY A 286 -19.63 -22.34 -6.75
CA GLY A 286 -20.76 -23.24 -6.53
C GLY A 286 -22.14 -22.58 -6.54
N LEU A 287 -22.24 -21.26 -6.73
CA LEU A 287 -23.51 -20.54 -6.74
C LEU A 287 -24.28 -20.78 -8.05
N ASP A 288 -25.63 -20.88 -7.94
CA ASP A 288 -26.52 -20.97 -9.09
C ASP A 288 -26.52 -19.64 -9.87
N GLN A 289 -25.82 -19.64 -10.99
CA GLN A 289 -25.69 -18.46 -11.86
C GLN A 289 -27.01 -18.09 -12.55
N ALA A 290 -27.87 -19.06 -12.82
CA ALA A 290 -29.18 -18.81 -13.43
C ALA A 290 -30.11 -18.08 -12.44
N GLU A 291 -30.10 -18.50 -11.18
CA GLU A 291 -30.85 -17.83 -10.12
C GLU A 291 -30.32 -16.40 -9.85
N ILE A 292 -28.99 -16.21 -9.86
CA ILE A 292 -28.40 -14.87 -9.75
C ILE A 292 -28.89 -13.97 -10.88
N GLN A 293 -28.84 -14.44 -12.12
CA GLN A 293 -29.31 -13.68 -13.28
C GLN A 293 -30.80 -13.38 -13.20
N ARG A 294 -31.60 -14.35 -12.81
CA ARG A 294 -33.05 -14.19 -12.63
C ARG A 294 -33.40 -13.08 -11.63
N ARG A 295 -32.68 -13.01 -10.51
CA ARG A 295 -32.87 -11.95 -9.48
C ARG A 295 -32.31 -10.60 -9.92
N THR A 296 -31.22 -10.59 -10.69
CA THR A 296 -30.51 -9.37 -11.08
C THR A 296 -31.20 -8.65 -12.24
N LYS A 297 -31.76 -9.40 -13.21
CA LYS A 297 -32.32 -8.81 -14.43
C LYS A 297 -33.38 -7.73 -14.17
N PRO A 298 -34.40 -7.94 -13.31
CA PRO A 298 -35.40 -6.90 -13.04
C PRO A 298 -34.78 -5.62 -12.47
N LEU A 299 -33.78 -5.75 -11.58
CA LEU A 299 -33.12 -4.59 -10.98
C LEU A 299 -32.40 -3.71 -12.02
N LEU A 300 -31.78 -4.34 -13.03
CA LEU A 300 -31.08 -3.65 -14.11
C LEU A 300 -32.05 -2.98 -15.10
N GLU A 301 -33.25 -3.56 -15.29
CA GLU A 301 -34.29 -3.03 -16.19
C GLU A 301 -35.07 -1.88 -15.55
N GLU A 302 -35.36 -1.97 -14.24
CA GLU A 302 -36.13 -0.94 -13.51
C GLU A 302 -35.32 0.32 -13.19
N ILE A 303 -34.00 0.18 -12.95
CA ILE A 303 -33.13 1.28 -12.53
C ILE A 303 -32.01 1.50 -13.57
N PRO A 304 -32.25 2.26 -14.63
CA PRO A 304 -31.26 2.52 -15.66
C PRO A 304 -30.14 3.42 -15.15
N THR A 305 -28.91 3.16 -15.60
CA THR A 305 -27.75 4.00 -15.30
C THR A 305 -27.87 5.32 -16.08
N LEU A 306 -27.92 6.44 -15.36
CA LEU A 306 -27.81 7.77 -15.97
C LEU A 306 -26.38 8.00 -16.48
N LYS A 307 -26.26 8.40 -17.72
CA LYS A 307 -24.97 8.75 -18.36
C LYS A 307 -24.97 10.22 -18.77
N PRO A 308 -23.84 10.92 -18.66
CA PRO A 308 -23.75 12.29 -19.17
C PRO A 308 -23.93 12.27 -20.69
N HIS A 309 -24.65 13.24 -21.22
CA HIS A 309 -24.68 13.50 -22.66
C HIS A 309 -23.28 13.96 -23.09
N ARG A 310 -22.57 13.10 -23.81
CA ARG A 310 -21.30 13.49 -24.47
C ARG A 310 -21.68 14.00 -25.85
N SER A 311 -21.62 15.34 -26.04
CA SER A 311 -21.66 15.99 -27.35
C SER A 311 -20.40 15.68 -28.14
#